data_d9b73e57c540fd60b5a419116da40692
#
_entry.id   d9b73e57c540fd60b5a419116da40692
#
_cell.length_a   1.000
_cell.length_b   1.000
_cell.length_c   1.000
_cell.angle_alpha   90.00
_cell.angle_beta   90.00
_cell.angle_gamma   90.00
#
_symmetry.space_group_name_H-M   'P 1'
#
loop_
_entity.id
_entity.type
_entity.pdbx_description
1 polymer ?
#
loop_
_entity_poly.entity_id
_entity_poly.type
_entity_poly.pdbx_seq_one_letter_code
_entity_poly.pdbx_strand_id
1 'polypeptide(L)'
;MNKQRAKSAPKRSKPLKTHGLSHLSLAVRDPERSLKFYSTVFGVKEYFRDADSIQVLGPGRKDVLAFEKDHILAGKGGGLTHFGFRLTKPGDIDTAVALVQLAGGKILSRGEFTPDSPYAFILDPDGYEIEIWYE
;
A
#
# COMPACT_ATOMS: atom_id res chain seq x y z
N MET A 1 -4.16 -33.51 27.26
CA MET A 1 -4.17 -32.57 26.13
C MET A 1 -5.31 -32.93 25.20
N ASN A 2 -6.36 -32.13 25.23
CA ASN A 2 -7.45 -32.25 24.27
C ASN A 2 -6.96 -31.80 22.92
N LYS A 3 -6.61 -32.74 22.05
CA LYS A 3 -6.50 -32.48 20.64
C LYS A 3 -7.93 -32.23 20.14
N GLN A 4 -8.36 -30.98 20.07
CA GLN A 4 -9.54 -30.66 19.29
C GLN A 4 -9.25 -31.12 17.87
N ARG A 5 -9.95 -32.16 17.43
CA ARG A 5 -9.97 -32.52 16.02
C ARG A 5 -10.47 -31.32 15.25
N ALA A 6 -9.62 -30.75 14.41
CA ALA A 6 -10.07 -29.81 13.40
C ALA A 6 -11.26 -30.44 12.69
N LYS A 7 -12.43 -29.80 12.74
CA LYS A 7 -13.59 -30.24 11.99
C LYS A 7 -13.20 -30.16 10.53
N SER A 8 -13.17 -31.33 9.83
CA SER A 8 -12.96 -31.34 8.40
C SER A 8 -14.02 -30.47 7.72
N ALA A 9 -13.60 -29.58 6.84
CA ALA A 9 -14.51 -28.78 6.04
C ALA A 9 -15.44 -29.71 5.24
N PRO A 10 -16.73 -29.37 5.09
CA PRO A 10 -17.65 -30.14 4.27
C PRO A 10 -17.11 -30.26 2.85
N LYS A 11 -17.26 -31.44 2.21
CA LYS A 11 -16.73 -31.75 0.85
C LYS A 11 -17.10 -30.74 -0.25
N ARG A 12 -18.07 -29.85 -0.04
CA ARG A 12 -18.53 -28.84 -0.99
C ARG A 12 -18.73 -27.48 -0.35
N SER A 13 -17.91 -27.16 0.66
CA SER A 13 -17.93 -25.83 1.25
C SER A 13 -17.47 -24.81 0.21
N LYS A 14 -18.30 -23.79 0.00
CA LYS A 14 -17.92 -22.62 -0.78
C LYS A 14 -17.03 -21.72 0.07
N PRO A 15 -16.03 -21.07 -0.50
CA PRO A 15 -15.26 -20.06 0.24
C PRO A 15 -16.17 -18.91 0.67
N LEU A 16 -15.69 -18.14 1.64
CA LEU A 16 -16.39 -16.92 2.06
C LEU A 16 -16.49 -15.95 0.89
N LYS A 17 -17.63 -15.29 0.78
CA LYS A 17 -17.79 -14.16 -0.13
C LYS A 17 -17.25 -12.91 0.54
N THR A 18 -16.28 -12.26 -0.08
CA THR A 18 -15.69 -11.01 0.38
C THR A 18 -15.57 -10.05 -0.79
N HIS A 19 -15.32 -8.79 -0.50
CA HIS A 19 -14.94 -7.82 -1.52
C HIS A 19 -13.42 -7.82 -1.80
N GLY A 20 -12.70 -8.83 -1.29
CA GLY A 20 -11.25 -8.91 -1.39
C GLY A 20 -10.55 -8.15 -0.27
N LEU A 21 -9.29 -7.85 -0.48
CA LEU A 21 -8.50 -7.09 0.49
C LEU A 21 -9.10 -5.68 0.65
N SER A 22 -9.44 -5.30 1.87
CA SER A 22 -10.13 -4.03 2.11
C SER A 22 -9.17 -2.90 2.48
N HIS A 23 -8.13 -3.21 3.25
CA HIS A 23 -7.23 -2.17 3.75
C HIS A 23 -5.86 -2.73 4.11
N LEU A 24 -4.89 -1.81 4.17
CA LEU A 24 -3.56 -2.01 4.71
C LEU A 24 -3.33 -0.94 5.76
N SER A 25 -2.92 -1.35 6.95
CA SER A 25 -2.59 -0.43 8.04
C SER A 25 -1.08 -0.38 8.24
N LEU A 26 -0.53 0.82 8.22
CA LEU A 26 0.90 1.10 8.34
C LEU A 26 1.18 1.89 9.61
N ALA A 27 2.15 1.43 10.39
CA ALA A 27 2.74 2.23 11.45
C ALA A 27 3.60 3.35 10.82
N VAL A 28 3.36 4.59 11.19
CA VAL A 28 4.05 5.74 10.63
C VAL A 28 4.51 6.70 11.73
N ARG A 29 5.55 7.47 11.46
CA ARG A 29 6.04 8.46 12.42
C ARG A 29 5.12 9.67 12.51
N ASP A 30 4.59 10.09 11.36
CA ASP A 30 3.73 11.26 11.26
C ASP A 30 2.62 11.01 10.23
N PRO A 31 1.38 10.73 10.67
CA PRO A 31 0.26 10.50 9.76
C PRO A 31 0.00 11.64 8.77
N GLU A 32 0.24 12.89 9.16
CA GLU A 32 0.09 14.04 8.25
C GLU A 32 1.12 14.02 7.13
N ARG A 33 2.34 13.64 7.45
CA ARG A 33 3.40 13.48 6.43
C ARG A 33 3.04 12.35 5.46
N SER A 34 2.52 11.25 5.97
CA SER A 34 2.06 10.14 5.14
C SER A 34 0.90 10.56 4.25
N LEU A 35 -0.10 11.26 4.79
CA LEU A 35 -1.22 11.79 4.02
C LEU A 35 -0.72 12.66 2.87
N LYS A 36 0.20 13.57 3.13
CA LYS A 36 0.76 14.45 2.11
C LYS A 36 1.47 13.69 1.00
N PHE A 37 2.31 12.70 1.38
CA PHE A 37 3.02 11.86 0.41
C PHE A 37 2.06 11.09 -0.48
N TYR A 38 1.17 10.32 0.12
CA TYR A 38 0.26 9.44 -0.64
C TYR A 38 -0.76 10.24 -1.45
N SER A 39 -1.19 11.39 -0.97
CA SER A 39 -2.07 12.29 -1.74
C SER A 39 -1.36 12.89 -2.94
N THR A 40 -0.11 13.30 -2.78
CA THR A 40 0.69 13.89 -3.86
C THR A 40 1.02 12.86 -4.94
N VAL A 41 1.40 11.65 -4.54
CA VAL A 41 1.87 10.62 -5.50
C VAL A 41 0.70 9.85 -6.09
N PHE A 42 -0.25 9.42 -5.27
CA PHE A 42 -1.30 8.47 -5.67
C PHE A 42 -2.70 9.05 -5.67
N GLY A 43 -2.87 10.31 -5.29
CA GLY A 43 -4.18 10.95 -5.32
C GLY A 43 -5.18 10.40 -4.32
N VAL A 44 -4.72 9.76 -3.25
CA VAL A 44 -5.61 9.27 -2.19
C VAL A 44 -6.26 10.43 -1.45
N LYS A 45 -7.43 10.18 -0.88
CA LYS A 45 -8.19 11.19 -0.15
C LYS A 45 -8.53 10.72 1.25
N GLU A 46 -8.32 11.61 2.22
CA GLU A 46 -8.72 11.36 3.59
C GLU A 46 -10.24 11.19 3.68
N TYR A 47 -10.67 10.19 4.45
CA TYR A 47 -12.10 10.03 4.75
C TYR A 47 -12.38 9.85 6.25
N PHE A 48 -11.36 9.55 7.05
CA PHE A 48 -11.50 9.40 8.49
C PHE A 48 -10.19 9.79 9.18
N ARG A 49 -10.31 10.42 10.35
CA ARG A 49 -9.16 10.63 11.24
C ARG A 49 -9.60 10.61 12.69
N ASP A 50 -8.68 10.24 13.57
CA ASP A 50 -8.75 10.47 14.99
C ASP A 50 -7.44 11.09 15.49
N ALA A 51 -7.19 11.08 16.81
CA ALA A 51 -6.00 11.70 17.39
C ALA A 51 -4.68 11.09 16.88
N ASP A 52 -4.67 9.79 16.54
CA ASP A 52 -3.45 9.03 16.26
C ASP A 52 -3.44 8.35 14.89
N SER A 53 -4.51 8.49 14.10
CA SER A 53 -4.58 7.85 12.80
C SER A 53 -5.29 8.68 11.75
N ILE A 54 -4.93 8.44 10.49
CA ILE A 54 -5.61 8.98 9.31
C ILE A 54 -5.86 7.81 8.37
N GLN A 55 -7.08 7.69 7.87
CA GLN A 55 -7.44 6.71 6.86
C GLN A 55 -7.76 7.41 5.55
N VAL A 56 -7.27 6.84 4.46
CA VAL A 56 -7.41 7.39 3.11
C VAL A 56 -8.03 6.37 2.18
N LEU A 57 -8.72 6.85 1.16
CA LEU A 57 -9.28 6.04 0.08
C LEU A 57 -8.47 6.27 -1.19
N GLY A 58 -8.20 5.20 -1.91
CA GLY A 58 -7.69 5.25 -3.27
C GLY A 58 -8.76 5.61 -4.30
N PRO A 59 -8.40 5.67 -5.59
CA PRO A 59 -9.32 6.07 -6.66
C PRO A 59 -10.57 5.19 -6.76
N GLY A 60 -10.45 3.90 -6.46
CA GLY A 60 -11.57 2.96 -6.47
C GLY A 60 -12.54 3.12 -5.31
N ARG A 61 -12.20 3.92 -4.31
CA ARG A 61 -12.98 4.17 -3.09
C ARG A 61 -13.30 2.92 -2.27
N LYS A 62 -12.59 1.82 -2.50
CA LYS A 62 -12.71 0.54 -1.78
C LYS A 62 -11.38 0.08 -1.21
N ASP A 63 -10.31 0.67 -1.67
CA ASP A 63 -8.93 0.42 -1.25
C ASP A 63 -8.54 1.46 -0.20
N VAL A 64 -8.28 1.00 1.01
CA VAL A 64 -8.02 1.86 2.15
C VAL A 64 -6.58 1.69 2.61
N LEU A 65 -5.90 2.80 2.87
CA LEU A 65 -4.69 2.85 3.67
C LEU A 65 -4.98 3.53 4.99
N ALA A 66 -4.50 2.94 6.08
CA ALA A 66 -4.54 3.56 7.40
C ALA A 66 -3.12 3.91 7.83
N PHE A 67 -2.91 5.13 8.25
CA PHE A 67 -1.65 5.61 8.81
C PHE A 67 -1.82 5.75 10.31
N GLU A 68 -1.22 4.85 11.06
CA GLU A 68 -1.31 4.81 12.52
C GLU A 68 -0.02 5.28 13.15
N LYS A 69 -0.09 6.28 14.01
CA LYS A 69 1.10 6.85 14.66
C LYS A 69 1.74 5.82 15.60
N ASP A 70 2.93 5.38 15.26
CA ASP A 70 3.72 4.46 16.07
C ASP A 70 5.20 4.62 15.74
N HIS A 71 5.94 5.32 16.61
CA HIS A 71 7.36 5.59 16.38
C HIS A 71 8.24 4.35 16.50
N ILE A 72 7.78 3.31 17.18
CA ILE A 72 8.57 2.09 17.40
C ILE A 72 8.51 1.21 16.15
N LEU A 73 7.33 1.03 15.58
CA LEU A 73 7.11 0.12 14.45
C LEU A 73 7.20 0.81 13.09
N ALA A 74 7.23 2.14 13.05
CA ALA A 74 7.26 2.89 11.78
C ALA A 74 8.38 2.45 10.86
N GLY A 75 8.03 2.11 9.63
CA GLY A 75 8.96 1.65 8.61
C GLY A 75 9.43 0.21 8.75
N LYS A 76 8.96 -0.52 9.74
CA LYS A 76 9.33 -1.93 9.94
C LYS A 76 8.30 -2.84 9.27
N GLY A 77 8.68 -3.38 8.13
CA GLY A 77 7.79 -4.23 7.33
C GLY A 77 7.61 -5.64 7.88
N GLY A 78 8.49 -6.14 8.74
CA GLY A 78 8.48 -7.54 9.14
C GLY A 78 8.59 -8.45 7.93
N GLY A 79 7.63 -9.35 7.75
CA GLY A 79 7.54 -10.22 6.59
C GLY A 79 6.85 -9.61 5.38
N LEU A 80 6.35 -8.37 5.46
CA LEU A 80 5.78 -7.66 4.31
C LEU A 80 6.93 -7.09 3.48
N THR A 81 7.10 -7.60 2.26
CA THR A 81 8.20 -7.16 1.39
C THR A 81 7.90 -5.83 0.75
N HIS A 82 6.73 -5.70 0.15
CA HIS A 82 6.24 -4.46 -0.47
C HIS A 82 4.74 -4.56 -0.73
N PHE A 83 4.14 -3.46 -1.09
CA PHE A 83 2.80 -3.39 -1.67
C PHE A 83 2.84 -2.48 -2.89
N GLY A 84 1.80 -2.51 -3.71
CA GLY A 84 1.90 -1.86 -5.01
C GLY A 84 0.68 -1.06 -5.42
N PHE A 85 0.94 -0.13 -6.34
CA PHE A 85 -0.07 0.64 -7.06
C PHE A 85 0.09 0.40 -8.55
N ARG A 86 -1.00 0.05 -9.20
CA ARG A 86 -1.02 -0.20 -10.64
C ARG A 86 -1.38 1.07 -11.39
N LEU A 87 -0.54 1.45 -12.33
CA LEU A 87 -0.80 2.57 -13.22
C LEU A 87 -1.92 2.24 -14.20
N THR A 88 -2.64 3.24 -14.64
CA THR A 88 -3.63 3.10 -15.71
C THR A 88 -3.02 3.24 -17.11
N LYS A 89 -1.82 3.81 -17.17
CA LYS A 89 -1.07 4.03 -18.43
C LYS A 89 0.42 3.79 -18.21
N PRO A 90 1.10 3.08 -19.11
CA PRO A 90 2.53 2.83 -18.96
C PRO A 90 3.37 4.11 -19.01
N GLY A 91 2.93 5.11 -19.77
CA GLY A 91 3.64 6.39 -19.89
C GLY A 91 3.68 7.23 -18.63
N ASP A 92 2.88 6.88 -17.61
CA ASP A 92 2.84 7.64 -16.34
C ASP A 92 3.98 7.27 -15.39
N ILE A 93 4.82 6.29 -15.73
CA ILE A 93 5.90 5.85 -14.83
C ILE A 93 6.91 6.97 -14.53
N ASP A 94 7.28 7.78 -15.52
CA ASP A 94 8.21 8.88 -15.33
C ASP A 94 7.61 9.97 -14.45
N THR A 95 6.34 10.28 -14.64
CA THR A 95 5.60 11.21 -13.80
C THR A 95 5.52 10.70 -12.36
N ALA A 96 5.24 9.41 -12.17
CA ALA A 96 5.20 8.79 -10.85
C ALA A 96 6.54 8.92 -10.12
N VAL A 97 7.64 8.62 -10.79
CA VAL A 97 8.99 8.76 -10.23
C VAL A 97 9.28 10.20 -9.81
N ALA A 98 8.94 11.17 -10.65
CA ALA A 98 9.14 12.59 -10.35
C ALA A 98 8.31 13.02 -9.13
N LEU A 99 7.05 12.57 -9.03
CA LEU A 99 6.18 12.88 -7.89
C LEU A 99 6.70 12.26 -6.59
N VAL A 100 7.21 11.03 -6.62
CA VAL A 100 7.81 10.37 -5.46
C VAL A 100 8.98 11.20 -4.93
N GLN A 101 9.87 11.64 -5.80
CA GLN A 101 11.03 12.46 -5.42
C GLN A 101 10.58 13.81 -4.86
N LEU A 102 9.63 14.47 -5.50
CA LEU A 102 9.08 15.75 -5.04
C LEU A 102 8.42 15.61 -3.65
N ALA A 103 7.75 14.51 -3.39
CA ALA A 103 7.02 14.27 -2.14
C ALA A 103 7.89 13.73 -0.99
N GLY A 104 9.20 13.56 -1.21
CA GLY A 104 10.13 13.13 -0.17
C GLY A 104 10.36 11.63 -0.08
N GLY A 105 9.92 10.87 -1.06
CA GLY A 105 10.25 9.44 -1.21
C GLY A 105 11.61 9.24 -1.88
N LYS A 106 11.99 7.97 -2.01
CA LYS A 106 13.25 7.57 -2.67
C LYS A 106 12.95 6.53 -3.75
N ILE A 107 13.73 6.56 -4.82
CA ILE A 107 13.68 5.56 -5.87
C ILE A 107 14.72 4.48 -5.56
N LEU A 108 14.29 3.23 -5.43
CA LEU A 108 15.18 2.09 -5.23
C LEU A 108 15.66 1.51 -6.56
N SER A 109 14.73 1.25 -7.46
CA SER A 109 15.03 0.68 -8.77
C SER A 109 13.93 0.97 -9.77
N ARG A 110 14.27 0.87 -11.05
CA ARG A 110 13.34 1.00 -12.18
C ARG A 110 13.67 -0.04 -13.22
N GLY A 111 12.68 -0.45 -13.99
CA GLY A 111 12.87 -1.35 -15.10
C GLY A 111 11.59 -1.59 -15.87
N GLU A 112 11.59 -2.65 -16.64
CA GLU A 112 10.45 -3.11 -17.42
C GLU A 112 10.37 -4.62 -17.31
N PHE A 113 9.17 -5.14 -17.02
CA PHE A 113 8.92 -6.58 -17.10
C PHE A 113 8.89 -7.03 -18.57
N THR A 114 8.26 -6.22 -19.39
CA THR A 114 8.26 -6.30 -20.85
C THR A 114 8.38 -4.87 -21.38
N PRO A 115 8.62 -4.65 -22.68
CA PRO A 115 8.80 -3.28 -23.22
C PRO A 115 7.66 -2.30 -22.89
N ASP A 116 6.45 -2.82 -22.67
CA ASP A 116 5.27 -2.00 -22.37
C ASP A 116 4.79 -2.09 -20.92
N SER A 117 5.55 -2.73 -20.06
CA SER A 117 5.18 -2.98 -18.65
C SER A 117 6.24 -2.43 -17.70
N PRO A 118 6.34 -1.09 -17.56
CA PRO A 118 7.33 -0.47 -16.70
C PRO A 118 6.99 -0.65 -15.21
N TYR A 119 8.03 -0.62 -14.40
CA TYR A 119 7.89 -0.61 -12.93
C TYR A 119 8.92 0.31 -12.28
N ALA A 120 8.63 0.70 -11.06
CA ALA A 120 9.58 1.33 -10.15
C ALA A 120 9.32 0.83 -8.72
N PHE A 121 10.38 0.48 -8.02
CA PHE A 121 10.34 0.27 -6.57
C PHE A 121 10.80 1.54 -5.88
N ILE A 122 10.00 2.01 -4.94
CA ILE A 122 10.24 3.27 -4.23
C ILE A 122 10.11 3.07 -2.73
N LEU A 123 10.63 4.01 -1.96
CA LEU A 123 10.39 4.10 -0.52
C LEU A 123 9.52 5.31 -0.21
N ASP A 124 8.53 5.11 0.65
CA ASP A 124 7.77 6.20 1.23
C ASP A 124 8.60 6.92 2.32
N PRO A 125 8.12 8.02 2.94
CA PRO A 125 8.87 8.76 3.95
C PRO A 125 9.26 7.96 5.19
N ASP A 126 8.54 6.89 5.52
CA ASP A 126 8.86 6.01 6.65
C ASP A 126 9.80 4.88 6.28
N GLY A 127 9.99 4.62 4.98
CA GLY A 127 10.85 3.56 4.47
C GLY A 127 10.09 2.31 4.01
N TYR A 128 8.77 2.36 3.88
CA TYR A 128 8.02 1.27 3.28
C TYR A 128 8.28 1.18 1.78
N GLU A 129 8.51 -0.05 1.31
CA GLU A 129 8.75 -0.30 -0.11
C GLU A 129 7.41 -0.41 -0.85
N ILE A 130 7.32 0.34 -1.94
CA ILE A 130 6.13 0.37 -2.80
C ILE A 130 6.56 0.07 -4.22
N GLU A 131 5.83 -0.79 -4.90
CA GLU A 131 5.97 -1.02 -6.33
C GLU A 131 4.94 -0.19 -7.08
N ILE A 132 5.40 0.62 -8.02
CA ILE A 132 4.55 1.31 -8.99
C ILE A 132 4.77 0.62 -10.32
N TRP A 133 3.71 0.15 -10.95
CA TRP A 133 3.84 -0.71 -12.13
C TRP A 133 2.64 -0.65 -13.06
N TYR A 134 2.85 -1.10 -14.27
CA TYR A 134 1.81 -1.22 -15.29
C TYR A 134 1.87 -2.60 -15.94
N GLU A 135 0.69 -3.17 -16.16
CA GLU A 135 0.50 -4.41 -16.92
C GLU A 135 -0.82 -4.34 -17.69
#